data_56a42a8be1fef0287dbf8139964b2b55
#
_entry.id   56a42a8be1fef0287dbf8139964b2b55
#
_cell.length_a   1.000
_cell.length_b   1.000
_cell.length_c   1.000
_cell.angle_alpha   90.00
_cell.angle_beta   90.00
_cell.angle_gamma   90.00
#
_symmetry.space_group_name_H-M   'P 1'
#
loop_
_entity.id
_entity.type
_entity.pdbx_description
1 polymer ?
#
loop_
_entity_poly.entity_id
_entity_poly.type
_entity_poly.pdbx_seq_one_letter_code
_entity_poly.pdbx_strand_id
1 'polypeptide(L)'
;MKKELGKNFISILDSDFRFMDSSLRDDGNLFFTDYHDSEMQMLSNKDVMPKAFKKITNRQLYDKDLVLVAEKEVYNLSMLKWYSSKRQFKYRFIPIDLVSVSHGCELTVNTVTQYVEPTKSSPKIFPLRSFAKFLKKNDKQTDVEALHKLSNGHDVVLRLSGILRHEYNKQVSKRDLRDVICQSFTLEIAKKTGLYDRVKKWCDMKHVAILK
;
A
#
# COMPACT_ATOMS: atom_id res chain seq x y z
N MET A 1 6.89 31.67 5.40
CA MET A 1 6.00 32.28 4.39
C MET A 1 4.77 31.42 4.25
N LYS A 2 3.80 31.53 5.19
CA LYS A 2 2.46 30.90 5.07
C LYS A 2 1.61 31.88 4.26
N LYS A 3 1.78 31.92 2.96
CA LYS A 3 0.84 32.61 2.09
C LYS A 3 -0.40 31.74 1.92
N GLU A 4 -1.51 32.28 2.32
CA GLU A 4 -2.89 31.92 2.04
C GLU A 4 -3.06 31.16 0.72
N LEU A 5 -2.85 29.85 0.77
CA LEU A 5 -3.48 28.95 -0.16
C LEU A 5 -4.97 29.10 0.09
N GLY A 6 -5.72 29.53 -0.91
CA GLY A 6 -7.11 29.94 -0.76
C GLY A 6 -7.95 28.92 0.01
N LYS A 7 -8.99 29.40 0.67
CA LYS A 7 -9.89 28.64 1.56
C LYS A 7 -10.50 27.34 0.98
N ASN A 8 -10.23 27.03 -0.29
CA ASN A 8 -10.79 25.91 -1.07
C ASN A 8 -9.75 24.87 -1.51
N PHE A 9 -8.61 24.80 -0.83
CA PHE A 9 -7.59 23.83 -1.11
C PHE A 9 -7.74 22.62 -0.15
N ILE A 10 -7.65 21.41 -0.69
CA ILE A 10 -7.52 20.16 0.09
C ILE A 10 -6.19 19.48 -0.22
N SER A 11 -5.63 18.79 0.76
CA SER A 11 -4.50 17.90 0.60
C SER A 11 -4.92 16.48 0.94
N ILE A 12 -4.53 15.52 0.11
CA ILE A 12 -4.67 14.11 0.40
C ILE A 12 -3.26 13.55 0.55
N LEU A 13 -2.98 12.93 1.68
CA LEU A 13 -1.70 12.31 2.02
C LEU A 13 -1.87 10.81 2.22
N ASP A 14 -0.79 10.09 2.00
CA ASP A 14 -0.72 8.69 2.35
C ASP A 14 -0.79 8.52 3.89
N SER A 15 -1.52 7.51 4.31
CA SER A 15 -1.72 7.21 5.73
C SER A 15 -0.50 6.55 6.35
N ASP A 16 0.34 5.89 5.53
CA ASP A 16 1.47 5.09 5.98
C ASP A 16 1.04 4.12 7.12
N PHE A 17 1.84 4.02 8.17
CA PHE A 17 1.55 3.18 9.33
C PHE A 17 0.70 3.87 10.41
N ARG A 18 0.17 5.06 10.15
CA ARG A 18 -0.62 5.84 11.16
C ARG A 18 -1.89 5.13 11.57
N PHE A 19 -2.51 4.35 10.68
CA PHE A 19 -3.64 3.49 11.04
C PHE A 19 -3.26 2.45 12.07
N MET A 20 -2.09 1.85 11.90
CA MET A 20 -1.61 0.79 12.81
C MET A 20 -1.28 1.33 14.20
N ASP A 21 -0.96 2.61 14.30
CA ASP A 21 -0.60 3.29 15.54
C ASP A 21 -1.75 4.13 16.12
N SER A 22 -2.96 4.06 15.52
CA SER A 22 -4.15 4.83 15.92
C SER A 22 -3.91 6.35 15.99
N SER A 23 -2.95 6.86 15.22
CA SER A 23 -2.56 8.27 15.21
C SER A 23 -3.16 9.06 14.04
N LEU A 24 -3.99 8.40 13.21
CA LEU A 24 -4.57 9.02 12.01
C LEU A 24 -5.77 9.88 12.39
N ARG A 25 -5.74 11.14 11.98
CA ARG A 25 -6.89 12.06 12.04
C ARG A 25 -6.82 13.03 10.89
N ASP A 26 -7.94 13.18 10.18
CA ASP A 26 -8.10 14.28 9.25
C ASP A 26 -8.09 15.61 10.04
N ASP A 27 -7.49 16.66 9.47
CA ASP A 27 -7.39 17.97 10.10
C ASP A 27 -7.68 19.08 9.08
N GLY A 28 -8.78 19.78 9.27
CA GLY A 28 -9.19 20.89 8.44
C GLY A 28 -9.31 20.51 6.95
N ASN A 29 -8.31 20.89 6.16
CA ASN A 29 -8.24 20.62 4.72
C ASN A 29 -7.33 19.43 4.38
N LEU A 30 -6.85 18.71 5.38
CA LEU A 30 -5.94 17.59 5.24
C LEU A 30 -6.68 16.28 5.45
N PHE A 31 -6.62 15.42 4.43
CA PHE A 31 -7.22 14.09 4.44
C PHE A 31 -6.16 13.04 4.25
N PHE A 32 -6.43 11.84 4.75
CA PHE A 32 -5.57 10.70 4.57
C PHE A 32 -6.27 9.60 3.77
N THR A 33 -5.50 8.81 3.02
CA THR A 33 -6.02 7.60 2.37
C THR A 33 -6.65 6.66 3.39
N ASP A 34 -7.65 5.86 3.00
CA ASP A 34 -8.27 4.86 3.89
C ASP A 34 -7.33 3.69 4.20
N TYR A 35 -6.30 3.50 3.37
CA TYR A 35 -5.29 2.45 3.46
C TYR A 35 -3.89 3.04 3.47
N HIS A 36 -2.84 2.20 3.45
CA HIS A 36 -1.46 2.62 3.63
C HIS A 36 -1.06 3.81 2.73
N ASP A 37 -1.36 3.71 1.44
CA ASP A 37 -1.01 4.71 0.44
C ASP A 37 -2.05 4.74 -0.70
N SER A 38 -1.80 5.59 -1.70
CA SER A 38 -2.69 5.78 -2.85
C SER A 38 -2.84 4.51 -3.70
N GLU A 39 -1.80 3.70 -3.84
CA GLU A 39 -1.88 2.42 -4.56
C GLU A 39 -2.77 1.42 -3.82
N MET A 40 -2.63 1.31 -2.49
CA MET A 40 -3.49 0.45 -1.69
C MET A 40 -4.92 0.97 -1.63
N GLN A 41 -5.13 2.30 -1.64
CA GLN A 41 -6.47 2.89 -1.78
C GLN A 41 -7.21 2.39 -3.03
N MET A 42 -6.48 2.19 -4.13
CA MET A 42 -7.05 1.66 -5.38
C MET A 42 -7.19 0.13 -5.33
N LEU A 43 -6.13 -0.57 -4.92
CA LEU A 43 -6.04 -2.04 -4.97
C LEU A 43 -6.96 -2.75 -3.98
N SER A 44 -7.27 -2.13 -2.84
CA SER A 44 -8.23 -2.67 -1.86
C SER A 44 -9.66 -2.75 -2.41
N ASN A 45 -9.95 -2.04 -3.50
CA ASN A 45 -11.25 -2.17 -4.16
C ASN A 45 -11.27 -3.39 -5.09
N LYS A 46 -12.13 -4.36 -4.77
CA LYS A 46 -12.24 -5.64 -5.48
C LYS A 46 -12.49 -5.55 -7.00
N ASP A 47 -13.00 -4.40 -7.48
CA ASP A 47 -13.30 -4.22 -8.91
C ASP A 47 -12.09 -3.72 -9.71
N VAL A 48 -11.05 -3.20 -9.07
CA VAL A 48 -9.91 -2.56 -9.75
C VAL A 48 -8.98 -3.60 -10.37
N MET A 49 -8.51 -4.57 -9.57
CA MET A 49 -7.56 -5.56 -10.10
C MET A 49 -8.13 -6.43 -11.22
N PRO A 50 -9.39 -6.92 -11.16
CA PRO A 50 -9.99 -7.64 -12.28
C PRO A 50 -10.06 -6.82 -13.58
N LYS A 51 -10.37 -5.53 -13.49
CA LYS A 51 -10.38 -4.63 -14.66
C LYS A 51 -8.97 -4.41 -15.21
N ALA A 52 -7.99 -4.17 -14.34
CA ALA A 52 -6.60 -4.03 -14.72
C ALA A 52 -6.06 -5.31 -15.36
N PHE A 53 -6.34 -6.46 -14.75
CA PHE A 53 -5.94 -7.77 -15.27
C PHE A 53 -6.51 -8.02 -16.67
N LYS A 54 -7.81 -7.74 -16.90
CA LYS A 54 -8.44 -7.87 -18.22
C LYS A 54 -7.75 -7.00 -19.26
N LYS A 55 -7.41 -5.74 -18.93
CA LYS A 55 -6.70 -4.85 -19.85
C LYS A 55 -5.32 -5.37 -20.24
N ILE A 56 -4.59 -6.00 -19.30
CA ILE A 56 -3.23 -6.49 -19.51
C ILE A 56 -3.21 -7.82 -20.26
N THR A 57 -4.12 -8.73 -19.90
CA THR A 57 -4.06 -10.13 -20.35
C THR A 57 -5.06 -10.48 -21.44
N ASN A 58 -6.08 -9.64 -21.67
CA ASN A 58 -7.29 -9.93 -22.43
C ASN A 58 -8.09 -11.14 -21.89
N ARG A 59 -7.90 -11.49 -20.61
CA ARG A 59 -8.60 -12.60 -19.93
C ARG A 59 -9.37 -12.06 -18.73
N GLN A 60 -10.40 -12.77 -18.31
CA GLN A 60 -11.05 -12.49 -17.04
C GLN A 60 -10.25 -13.15 -15.91
N LEU A 61 -10.19 -12.46 -14.77
CA LEU A 61 -9.66 -13.02 -13.54
C LEU A 61 -10.82 -13.70 -12.81
N TYR A 62 -10.72 -15.03 -12.62
CA TYR A 62 -11.69 -15.82 -11.89
C TYR A 62 -11.08 -16.30 -10.58
N ASP A 63 -11.85 -16.26 -9.50
CA ASP A 63 -11.64 -16.93 -8.21
C ASP A 63 -10.28 -16.71 -7.49
N LYS A 64 -9.42 -15.82 -7.96
CA LYS A 64 -8.13 -15.55 -7.32
C LYS A 64 -7.98 -14.07 -7.01
N ASP A 65 -7.91 -13.74 -5.72
CA ASP A 65 -7.54 -12.39 -5.27
C ASP A 65 -6.02 -12.20 -5.36
N LEU A 66 -5.56 -11.70 -6.52
CA LEU A 66 -4.13 -11.48 -6.76
C LEU A 66 -3.54 -10.42 -5.82
N VAL A 67 -4.35 -9.46 -5.37
CA VAL A 67 -3.90 -8.43 -4.43
C VAL A 67 -3.60 -9.08 -3.09
N LEU A 68 -4.53 -9.86 -2.55
CA LEU A 68 -4.35 -10.56 -1.29
C LEU A 68 -3.16 -11.55 -1.33
N VAL A 69 -2.97 -12.22 -2.48
CA VAL A 69 -1.79 -13.08 -2.69
C VAL A 69 -0.50 -12.27 -2.61
N ALA A 70 -0.42 -11.16 -3.34
CA ALA A 70 0.76 -10.29 -3.33
C ALA A 70 1.04 -9.71 -1.94
N GLU A 71 0.01 -9.27 -1.20
CA GLU A 71 0.14 -8.76 0.16
C GLU A 71 0.70 -9.80 1.13
N LYS A 72 0.20 -11.04 1.07
CA LYS A 72 0.72 -12.14 1.89
C LYS A 72 2.18 -12.44 1.60
N GLU A 73 2.57 -12.44 0.32
CA GLU A 73 3.95 -12.69 -0.08
C GLU A 73 4.93 -11.59 0.37
N VAL A 74 4.49 -10.33 0.45
CA VAL A 74 5.30 -9.22 0.96
C VAL A 74 5.07 -8.89 2.45
N TYR A 75 4.27 -9.68 3.15
CA TYR A 75 3.85 -9.43 4.53
C TYR A 75 5.01 -9.12 5.49
N ASN A 76 6.02 -9.97 5.52
CA ASN A 76 7.17 -9.78 6.41
C ASN A 76 7.96 -8.51 6.08
N LEU A 77 8.00 -8.07 4.82
CA LEU A 77 8.60 -6.80 4.43
C LEU A 77 7.78 -5.62 4.97
N SER A 78 6.47 -5.67 4.85
CA SER A 78 5.56 -4.64 5.39
C SER A 78 5.67 -4.55 6.91
N MET A 79 5.69 -5.68 7.60
CA MET A 79 5.89 -5.77 9.05
C MET A 79 7.25 -5.21 9.49
N LEU A 80 8.29 -5.44 8.70
CA LEU A 80 9.62 -4.90 8.96
C LEU A 80 9.66 -3.38 8.82
N LYS A 81 9.02 -2.83 7.79
CA LYS A 81 8.87 -1.38 7.60
C LYS A 81 8.08 -0.74 8.76
N TRP A 82 6.96 -1.37 9.16
CA TRP A 82 6.19 -0.90 10.31
C TRP A 82 6.99 -0.95 11.62
N TYR A 83 7.67 -2.06 11.89
CA TYR A 83 8.57 -2.18 13.06
C TYR A 83 9.62 -1.08 13.10
N SER A 84 10.25 -0.82 11.97
CA SER A 84 11.27 0.23 11.81
C SER A 84 10.68 1.62 12.09
N SER A 85 9.51 1.92 11.52
CA SER A 85 8.78 3.16 11.76
C SER A 85 8.43 3.33 13.25
N LYS A 86 7.84 2.31 13.87
CA LYS A 86 7.43 2.33 15.29
C LYS A 86 8.60 2.50 16.27
N ARG A 87 9.78 2.00 15.91
CA ARG A 87 11.02 2.15 16.68
C ARG A 87 11.80 3.40 16.32
N GLN A 88 11.31 4.17 15.36
CA GLN A 88 12.01 5.34 14.81
C GLN A 88 13.41 5.01 14.28
N PHE A 89 13.60 3.77 13.82
CA PHE A 89 14.83 3.34 13.18
C PHE A 89 14.85 3.85 11.76
N LYS A 90 15.85 4.64 11.40
CA LYS A 90 16.03 5.13 10.03
C LYS A 90 16.87 4.16 9.21
N TYR A 91 16.39 2.91 9.07
CA TYR A 91 17.04 1.97 8.16
C TYR A 91 16.88 2.42 6.70
N ARG A 92 17.90 2.11 5.91
CA ARG A 92 17.78 2.14 4.46
C ARG A 92 17.32 0.78 4.00
N PHE A 93 16.18 0.73 3.32
CA PHE A 93 15.68 -0.49 2.69
C PHE A 93 16.27 -0.61 1.29
N ILE A 94 17.05 -1.67 1.06
CA ILE A 94 17.55 -2.00 -0.27
C ILE A 94 16.37 -2.57 -1.07
N PRO A 95 16.17 -2.14 -2.33
CA PRO A 95 15.11 -2.69 -3.15
C PRO A 95 15.26 -4.21 -3.31
N ILE A 96 14.21 -4.95 -2.95
CA ILE A 96 14.11 -6.39 -3.23
C ILE A 96 13.58 -6.53 -4.65
N ASP A 97 14.19 -7.41 -5.44
CA ASP A 97 13.64 -7.75 -6.76
C ASP A 97 12.42 -8.67 -6.60
N LEU A 98 11.31 -8.04 -6.21
CA LEU A 98 10.02 -8.72 -6.01
C LEU A 98 9.44 -9.31 -7.31
N VAL A 99 9.97 -8.90 -8.46
CA VAL A 99 9.56 -9.45 -9.76
C VAL A 99 10.14 -10.84 -9.98
N SER A 100 11.38 -11.06 -9.53
CA SER A 100 12.09 -12.34 -9.69
C SER A 100 11.80 -13.35 -8.58
N VAL A 101 11.13 -12.96 -7.50
CA VAL A 101 10.72 -13.90 -6.44
C VAL A 101 9.73 -14.90 -7.03
N SER A 102 10.00 -16.21 -6.84
CA SER A 102 9.11 -17.27 -7.30
C SER A 102 7.71 -17.12 -6.72
N HIS A 103 6.68 -17.41 -7.52
CA HIS A 103 5.30 -17.33 -7.03
C HIS A 103 5.07 -18.38 -5.93
N GLY A 104 4.26 -18.00 -4.91
CA GLY A 104 4.00 -18.82 -3.73
C GLY A 104 5.12 -18.78 -2.67
N CYS A 105 6.21 -18.04 -2.91
CA CYS A 105 7.27 -17.87 -1.92
C CYS A 105 7.01 -16.60 -1.10
N GLU A 106 6.57 -16.78 0.14
CA GLU A 106 6.57 -15.69 1.10
C GLU A 106 8.01 -15.24 1.40
N LEU A 107 8.22 -13.93 1.46
CA LEU A 107 9.50 -13.38 1.92
C LEU A 107 9.69 -13.72 3.41
N THR A 108 10.60 -14.61 3.72
CA THR A 108 10.87 -14.98 5.12
C THR A 108 11.47 -13.82 5.90
N VAL A 109 11.37 -13.89 7.24
CA VAL A 109 12.02 -12.91 8.13
C VAL A 109 13.51 -12.78 7.85
N ASN A 110 14.20 -13.91 7.64
CA ASN A 110 15.62 -13.91 7.31
C ASN A 110 15.90 -13.26 5.97
N THR A 111 15.06 -13.50 4.97
CA THR A 111 15.20 -12.87 3.66
C THR A 111 15.04 -11.36 3.77
N VAL A 112 13.95 -10.85 4.37
CA VAL A 112 13.71 -9.40 4.40
C VAL A 112 14.75 -8.64 5.23
N THR A 113 15.33 -9.24 6.26
CA THR A 113 16.35 -8.58 7.08
C THR A 113 17.70 -8.42 6.38
N GLN A 114 17.97 -9.18 5.32
CA GLN A 114 19.15 -9.02 4.48
C GLN A 114 19.11 -7.74 3.62
N TYR A 115 17.91 -7.20 3.42
CA TYR A 115 17.70 -5.98 2.62
C TYR A 115 17.59 -4.71 3.47
N VAL A 116 18.15 -4.76 4.69
CA VAL A 116 18.16 -3.63 5.62
C VAL A 116 19.59 -3.18 5.88
N GLU A 117 19.89 -1.97 5.48
CA GLU A 117 21.18 -1.34 5.79
C GLU A 117 21.03 -0.41 7.00
N PRO A 118 21.92 -0.51 8.00
CA PRO A 118 21.94 0.42 9.12
C PRO A 118 22.39 1.81 8.66
N THR A 119 21.78 2.83 9.23
CA THR A 119 22.20 4.23 9.10
C THR A 119 22.78 4.74 10.42
N LYS A 120 23.22 6.00 10.45
CA LYS A 120 23.69 6.64 11.69
C LYS A 120 22.63 6.66 12.80
N SER A 121 21.35 6.62 12.44
CA SER A 121 20.20 6.72 13.36
C SER A 121 19.52 5.38 13.60
N SER A 122 20.16 4.26 13.28
CA SER A 122 19.62 2.92 13.50
C SER A 122 20.65 2.01 14.17
N PRO A 123 20.23 0.93 14.86
CA PRO A 123 21.15 -0.08 15.35
C PRO A 123 22.05 -0.62 14.24
N LYS A 124 23.36 -0.77 14.51
CA LYS A 124 24.32 -1.33 13.55
C LYS A 124 24.01 -2.79 13.19
N ILE A 125 23.47 -3.54 14.16
CA ILE A 125 23.03 -4.91 13.99
C ILE A 125 21.50 -4.91 14.10
N PHE A 126 20.84 -5.51 13.11
CA PHE A 126 19.38 -5.60 13.11
C PHE A 126 18.89 -6.42 14.31
N PRO A 127 17.96 -5.90 15.14
CA PRO A 127 17.51 -6.55 16.38
C PRO A 127 16.50 -7.68 16.10
N LEU A 128 16.95 -8.77 15.46
CA LEU A 128 16.13 -9.88 14.97
C LEU A 128 15.19 -10.45 16.04
N ARG A 129 15.70 -10.67 17.28
CA ARG A 129 14.86 -11.17 18.39
C ARG A 129 13.71 -10.24 18.76
N SER A 130 13.96 -8.93 18.73
CA SER A 130 12.94 -7.93 19.02
C SER A 130 11.91 -7.87 17.90
N PHE A 131 12.35 -7.98 16.66
CA PHE A 131 11.47 -8.05 15.49
C PHE A 131 10.61 -9.32 15.52
N ALA A 132 11.17 -10.48 15.81
CA ALA A 132 10.40 -11.72 15.93
C ALA A 132 9.30 -11.64 17.02
N LYS A 133 9.61 -11.01 18.18
CA LYS A 133 8.58 -10.73 19.21
C LYS A 133 7.51 -9.78 18.71
N PHE A 134 7.90 -8.76 17.94
CA PHE A 134 6.96 -7.80 17.35
C PHE A 134 6.02 -8.48 16.36
N LEU A 135 6.53 -9.33 15.47
CA LEU A 135 5.73 -10.14 14.54
C LEU A 135 4.68 -10.96 15.29
N LYS A 136 5.11 -11.77 16.26
CA LYS A 136 4.20 -12.62 17.04
C LYS A 136 3.10 -11.83 17.74
N LYS A 137 3.42 -10.64 18.26
CA LYS A 137 2.46 -9.78 18.97
C LYS A 137 1.46 -9.11 18.05
N ASN A 138 1.86 -8.80 16.81
CA ASN A 138 1.12 -7.96 15.88
C ASN A 138 0.75 -8.69 14.60
N ASP A 139 0.58 -10.01 14.66
CA ASP A 139 0.20 -10.81 13.50
C ASP A 139 -1.15 -10.33 12.93
N LYS A 140 -1.16 -10.08 11.61
CA LYS A 140 -2.30 -9.56 10.84
C LYS A 140 -2.56 -10.36 9.55
N GLN A 141 -1.89 -11.50 9.36
CA GLN A 141 -1.99 -12.27 8.10
C GLN A 141 -3.41 -12.75 7.78
N THR A 142 -4.25 -12.95 8.79
CA THR A 142 -5.63 -13.43 8.64
C THR A 142 -6.68 -12.32 8.54
N ASP A 143 -6.31 -11.10 8.88
CA ASP A 143 -7.19 -9.93 8.83
C ASP A 143 -6.93 -9.13 7.55
N VAL A 144 -7.80 -9.31 6.55
CA VAL A 144 -7.65 -8.67 5.22
C VAL A 144 -7.64 -7.15 5.31
N GLU A 145 -8.50 -6.57 6.13
CA GLU A 145 -8.55 -5.11 6.31
C GLU A 145 -7.26 -4.58 6.93
N ALA A 146 -6.72 -5.30 7.92
CA ALA A 146 -5.44 -4.94 8.51
C ALA A 146 -4.26 -5.14 7.55
N LEU A 147 -4.31 -6.15 6.66
CA LEU A 147 -3.33 -6.33 5.59
C LEU A 147 -3.31 -5.14 4.64
N HIS A 148 -4.46 -4.70 4.15
CA HIS A 148 -4.56 -3.53 3.27
C HIS A 148 -4.02 -2.24 3.92
N LYS A 149 -4.19 -2.08 5.23
CA LYS A 149 -3.64 -0.95 6.01
C LYS A 149 -2.14 -1.06 6.27
N LEU A 150 -1.61 -2.27 6.32
CA LEU A 150 -0.21 -2.56 6.57
C LEU A 150 0.64 -2.51 5.29
N SER A 151 0.07 -2.98 4.17
CA SER A 151 0.81 -3.24 2.94
C SER A 151 1.20 -1.96 2.22
N ASN A 152 2.49 -1.82 1.91
CA ASN A 152 2.97 -0.74 1.06
C ASN A 152 2.61 -1.02 -0.40
N GLY A 153 1.81 -0.16 -1.01
CA GLY A 153 1.28 -0.37 -2.36
C GLY A 153 2.37 -0.48 -3.43
N HIS A 154 3.48 0.23 -3.26
CA HIS A 154 4.62 0.10 -4.18
C HIS A 154 5.20 -1.32 -4.19
N ASP A 155 5.29 -1.99 -3.03
CA ASP A 155 5.78 -3.35 -2.94
C ASP A 155 4.74 -4.33 -3.51
N VAL A 156 3.46 -4.10 -3.22
CA VAL A 156 2.36 -4.91 -3.75
C VAL A 156 2.28 -4.82 -5.28
N VAL A 157 2.34 -3.62 -5.86
CA VAL A 157 2.34 -3.44 -7.33
C VAL A 157 3.55 -4.12 -7.97
N LEU A 158 4.73 -4.01 -7.35
CA LEU A 158 5.93 -4.67 -7.86
C LEU A 158 5.78 -6.20 -7.80
N ARG A 159 5.20 -6.73 -6.72
CA ARG A 159 4.95 -8.17 -6.57
C ARG A 159 3.89 -8.66 -7.56
N LEU A 160 2.81 -7.90 -7.77
CA LEU A 160 1.80 -8.19 -8.80
C LEU A 160 2.42 -8.27 -10.21
N SER A 161 3.37 -7.38 -10.53
CA SER A 161 4.13 -7.46 -11.79
C SER A 161 4.88 -8.79 -11.93
N GLY A 162 5.49 -9.28 -10.83
CA GLY A 162 6.12 -10.61 -10.77
C GLY A 162 5.12 -11.74 -10.98
N ILE A 163 3.98 -11.72 -10.30
CA ILE A 163 2.92 -12.73 -10.46
C ILE A 163 2.42 -12.77 -11.91
N LEU A 164 2.16 -11.61 -12.52
CA LEU A 164 1.74 -11.51 -13.92
C LEU A 164 2.77 -12.11 -14.88
N ARG A 165 4.05 -11.90 -14.60
CA ARG A 165 5.15 -12.48 -15.37
C ARG A 165 5.20 -14.00 -15.27
N HIS A 166 5.16 -14.53 -14.05
CA HIS A 166 5.40 -15.95 -13.79
C HIS A 166 4.19 -16.83 -14.08
N GLU A 167 2.99 -16.40 -13.71
CA GLU A 167 1.78 -17.20 -13.90
C GLU A 167 1.09 -16.97 -15.24
N TYR A 168 1.15 -15.76 -15.76
CA TYR A 168 0.38 -15.37 -16.94
C TYR A 168 1.24 -15.08 -18.15
N ASN A 169 2.56 -15.22 -18.04
CA ASN A 169 3.55 -14.90 -19.07
C ASN A 169 3.36 -13.48 -19.64
N LYS A 170 3.09 -12.51 -18.75
CA LYS A 170 2.91 -11.10 -19.10
C LYS A 170 4.01 -10.25 -18.50
N GLN A 171 4.89 -9.73 -19.34
CA GLN A 171 5.91 -8.78 -18.91
C GLN A 171 5.28 -7.39 -18.84
N VAL A 172 5.03 -6.93 -17.62
CA VAL A 172 4.49 -5.60 -17.35
C VAL A 172 5.43 -4.91 -16.36
N SER A 173 5.91 -3.72 -16.71
CA SER A 173 6.70 -2.95 -15.77
C SER A 173 5.84 -2.47 -14.58
N LYS A 174 6.48 -2.21 -13.44
CA LYS A 174 5.79 -1.59 -12.29
C LYS A 174 5.04 -0.32 -12.68
N ARG A 175 5.64 0.52 -13.53
CA ARG A 175 5.05 1.78 -13.99
C ARG A 175 3.79 1.52 -14.81
N ASP A 176 3.89 0.66 -15.83
CA ASP A 176 2.75 0.37 -16.71
C ASP A 176 1.61 -0.29 -15.93
N LEU A 177 1.93 -1.21 -15.00
CA LEU A 177 0.93 -1.84 -14.14
C LEU A 177 0.22 -0.79 -13.27
N ARG A 178 0.97 0.12 -12.65
CA ARG A 178 0.43 1.22 -11.86
C ARG A 178 -0.49 2.11 -12.70
N ASP A 179 -0.08 2.47 -13.90
CA ASP A 179 -0.88 3.29 -14.81
C ASP A 179 -2.20 2.60 -15.18
N VAL A 180 -2.17 1.29 -15.44
CA VAL A 180 -3.38 0.50 -15.72
C VAL A 180 -4.29 0.39 -14.48
N ILE A 181 -3.73 0.24 -13.27
CA ILE A 181 -4.47 0.26 -12.01
C ILE A 181 -5.17 1.63 -11.85
N CYS A 182 -4.45 2.74 -12.01
CA CYS A 182 -5.01 4.08 -11.95
C CYS A 182 -6.16 4.27 -12.94
N GLN A 183 -5.99 3.85 -14.19
CA GLN A 183 -7.04 3.91 -15.22
C GLN A 183 -8.24 2.99 -14.91
N SER A 184 -8.08 2.00 -14.06
CA SER A 184 -9.14 1.07 -13.65
C SER A 184 -9.89 1.55 -12.41
N PHE A 185 -9.32 2.48 -11.66
CA PHE A 185 -9.93 3.16 -10.52
C PHE A 185 -10.75 4.37 -11.01
N THR A 186 -11.98 4.09 -11.45
CA THR A 186 -12.89 5.11 -12.00
C THR A 186 -13.53 5.95 -10.89
N LEU A 187 -14.11 7.11 -11.25
CA LEU A 187 -14.87 7.94 -10.30
C LEU A 187 -15.98 7.16 -9.59
N GLU A 188 -16.68 6.25 -10.28
CA GLU A 188 -17.72 5.39 -9.69
C GLU A 188 -17.16 4.46 -8.60
N ILE A 189 -15.92 4.02 -8.75
CA ILE A 189 -15.24 3.23 -7.73
C ILE A 189 -14.79 4.16 -6.59
N ALA A 190 -14.21 5.31 -6.91
CA ALA A 190 -13.75 6.28 -5.92
C ALA A 190 -14.88 6.73 -4.99
N LYS A 191 -16.11 6.94 -5.53
CA LYS A 191 -17.30 7.30 -4.76
C LYS A 191 -17.70 6.28 -3.68
N LYS A 192 -17.17 5.05 -3.72
CA LYS A 192 -17.43 4.00 -2.73
C LYS A 192 -16.39 3.98 -1.60
N THR A 193 -15.42 4.88 -1.58
CA THR A 193 -14.35 4.94 -0.57
C THR A 193 -14.71 5.89 0.57
N GLY A 194 -14.23 5.57 1.77
CA GLY A 194 -14.38 6.43 2.93
C GLY A 194 -13.70 7.79 2.74
N LEU A 195 -12.55 7.82 2.04
CA LEU A 195 -11.88 9.06 1.67
C LEU A 195 -12.80 9.98 0.85
N TYR A 196 -13.49 9.44 -0.17
CA TYR A 196 -14.43 10.24 -0.96
C TYR A 196 -15.54 10.83 -0.10
N ASP A 197 -16.13 10.04 0.81
CA ASP A 197 -17.19 10.50 1.69
C ASP A 197 -16.74 11.63 2.61
N ARG A 198 -15.52 11.55 3.15
CA ARG A 198 -14.94 12.60 4.01
C ARG A 198 -14.68 13.89 3.22
N VAL A 199 -14.07 13.76 2.04
CA VAL A 199 -13.84 14.92 1.13
C VAL A 199 -15.16 15.53 0.70
N LYS A 200 -16.17 14.72 0.36
CA LYS A 200 -17.50 15.21 -0.03
C LYS A 200 -18.15 16.01 1.09
N LYS A 201 -18.18 15.51 2.31
CA LYS A 201 -18.71 16.21 3.48
C LYS A 201 -18.04 17.57 3.68
N TRP A 202 -16.72 17.62 3.53
CA TRP A 202 -15.97 18.87 3.61
C TRP A 202 -16.37 19.84 2.50
N CYS A 203 -16.49 19.38 1.26
CA CYS A 203 -16.92 20.21 0.13
C CYS A 203 -18.34 20.75 0.33
N ASP A 204 -19.27 19.92 0.82
CA ASP A 204 -20.64 20.34 1.11
C ASP A 204 -20.66 21.43 2.21
N MET A 205 -19.87 21.29 3.28
CA MET A 205 -19.73 22.30 4.33
C MET A 205 -19.09 23.61 3.84
N LYS A 206 -18.23 23.55 2.83
CA LYS A 206 -17.55 24.73 2.25
C LYS A 206 -18.29 25.31 1.03
N HIS A 207 -19.41 24.72 0.64
CA HIS A 207 -20.16 25.07 -0.58
C HIS A 207 -19.30 25.05 -1.85
N VAL A 208 -18.37 24.09 -1.93
CA VAL A 208 -17.48 23.86 -3.08
C VAL A 208 -17.97 22.64 -3.84
N ALA A 209 -18.08 22.75 -5.18
CA ALA A 209 -18.43 21.60 -6.00
C ALA A 209 -17.26 20.61 -6.06
N ILE A 210 -17.51 19.35 -5.70
CA ILE A 210 -16.62 18.27 -6.10
C ILE A 210 -16.76 18.06 -7.61
N LEU A 211 -15.67 17.70 -8.28
CA LEU A 211 -15.65 17.32 -9.70
C LEU A 211 -16.91 16.51 -10.07
N LYS A 212 -17.67 17.06 -10.99
CA LYS A 212 -18.86 16.42 -11.56
C LYS A 212 -18.46 15.31 -12.52
#